data_5d706bd60f4746e812d2c52443b59cb6
#
_entry.id   5d706bd60f4746e812d2c52443b59cb6
#
_cell.length_a   1.000
_cell.length_b   1.000
_cell.length_c   1.000
_cell.angle_alpha   90.00
_cell.angle_beta   90.00
_cell.angle_gamma   90.00
#
_symmetry.space_group_name_H-M   'P 1'
#
loop_
_entity.id
_entity.type
_entity.pdbx_description
1 polymer ?
#
loop_
_entity_poly.entity_id
_entity_poly.type
_entity_poly.pdbx_seq_one_letter_code
_entity_poly.pdbx_strand_id
1 'polypeptide(L)'
;MKQSNPFSKNQELTLEITGVTSEGQGVGRAEGVAFFVPFTLPGETVLAHIIKVEKKYCIAKIVEIQKTSVHRVKPVCEAFEKCGGCALMHLDYADQRKVKTQIVKDCLERLGGFTDIEVQDTIGMDDPWRYRNKGSFPIGFQDGVAVFGFYAERSHRLIPLFDCPIEDARITALARTVTEWANRNHVRIYDEQTGKGSLRACMIRISSTGERMVVVVTKGELPAKDALLRMLDVDSLYHNRNDKNTNVILGDRFTLLKGKPQITEEQNGITFAVSPQSFLQVNPIQTKVLYETAIRLLNPKPTETVADVYCGIGTISLAIAKHAGKEIGVECVPEAIKDAKQNAEHNGIGNAEFICGLAEDVL
;
A
#
# COMPACT_ATOMS: atom_id res chain seq x y z
N MET A 1 -8.23 -11.39 -42.41
CA MET A 1 -9.30 -11.93 -41.50
C MET A 1 -8.82 -11.73 -40.08
N LYS A 2 -9.61 -11.08 -39.19
CA LYS A 2 -9.24 -10.95 -37.77
C LYS A 2 -9.48 -12.34 -37.14
N GLN A 3 -8.40 -13.02 -36.80
CA GLN A 3 -8.48 -14.31 -36.10
C GLN A 3 -9.30 -14.13 -34.83
N SER A 4 -10.43 -14.82 -34.71
CA SER A 4 -11.20 -14.89 -33.47
C SER A 4 -10.40 -15.73 -32.47
N ASN A 5 -10.47 -15.40 -31.20
CA ASN A 5 -9.87 -16.20 -30.14
C ASN A 5 -10.43 -17.64 -30.21
N PRO A 6 -9.58 -18.68 -30.36
CA PRO A 6 -10.04 -20.05 -30.56
C PRO A 6 -10.58 -20.71 -29.29
N PHE A 7 -10.38 -20.09 -28.13
CA PHE A 7 -10.74 -20.66 -26.82
C PHE A 7 -12.15 -20.27 -26.38
N SER A 8 -12.73 -21.08 -25.51
CA SER A 8 -14.05 -20.89 -24.94
C SER A 8 -14.02 -20.79 -23.41
N LYS A 9 -14.96 -20.02 -22.84
CA LYS A 9 -15.16 -19.96 -21.40
C LYS A 9 -15.47 -21.37 -20.86
N ASN A 10 -14.98 -21.69 -19.67
CA ASN A 10 -15.08 -22.98 -18.97
C ASN A 10 -14.27 -24.12 -19.60
N GLN A 11 -13.48 -23.85 -20.63
CA GLN A 11 -12.50 -24.81 -21.17
C GLN A 11 -11.33 -24.95 -20.19
N GLU A 12 -10.79 -26.16 -20.11
CA GLU A 12 -9.55 -26.47 -19.38
C GLU A 12 -8.44 -26.79 -20.36
N LEU A 13 -7.22 -26.32 -20.03
CA LEU A 13 -6.04 -26.62 -20.81
C LEU A 13 -4.79 -26.58 -19.93
N THR A 14 -3.77 -27.33 -20.33
CA THR A 14 -2.45 -27.26 -19.74
C THR A 14 -1.67 -26.09 -20.32
N LEU A 15 -1.09 -25.27 -19.45
CA LEU A 15 -0.29 -24.09 -19.80
C LEU A 15 1.09 -24.17 -19.16
N GLU A 16 2.11 -23.85 -19.90
CA GLU A 16 3.41 -23.50 -19.38
C GLU A 16 3.44 -21.99 -19.07
N ILE A 17 3.85 -21.64 -17.85
CA ILE A 17 3.95 -20.25 -17.40
C ILE A 17 5.36 -19.76 -17.68
N THR A 18 5.47 -18.73 -18.51
CA THR A 18 6.76 -18.21 -19.01
C THR A 18 7.12 -16.83 -18.49
N GLY A 19 6.18 -16.13 -17.83
CA GLY A 19 6.40 -14.78 -17.32
C GLY A 19 5.41 -14.40 -16.22
N VAL A 20 5.58 -13.19 -15.70
CA VAL A 20 4.68 -12.57 -14.69
C VAL A 20 4.36 -11.15 -15.14
N THR A 21 3.10 -10.72 -14.99
CA THR A 21 2.68 -9.34 -15.21
C THR A 21 3.14 -8.42 -14.10
N SER A 22 3.05 -7.10 -14.30
CA SER A 22 3.26 -6.09 -13.26
C SER A 22 2.34 -6.24 -12.06
N GLU A 23 1.18 -6.89 -12.24
CA GLU A 23 0.21 -7.20 -11.18
C GLU A 23 0.47 -8.55 -10.48
N GLY A 24 1.54 -9.27 -10.86
CA GLY A 24 1.91 -10.56 -10.26
C GLY A 24 1.13 -11.76 -10.80
N GLN A 25 0.43 -11.62 -11.91
CA GLN A 25 -0.26 -12.74 -12.57
C GLN A 25 0.71 -13.49 -13.48
N GLY A 26 0.73 -14.83 -13.40
CA GLY A 26 1.51 -15.63 -14.34
C GLY A 26 0.98 -15.50 -15.77
N VAL A 27 1.90 -15.55 -16.72
CA VAL A 27 1.62 -15.46 -18.18
C VAL A 27 2.01 -16.75 -18.86
N GLY A 28 1.04 -17.42 -19.49
CA GLY A 28 1.24 -18.52 -20.41
C GLY A 28 0.76 -18.18 -21.81
N ARG A 29 1.10 -19.01 -22.81
CA ARG A 29 0.61 -18.89 -24.20
C ARG A 29 0.20 -20.23 -24.75
N ALA A 30 -0.93 -20.25 -25.46
CA ALA A 30 -1.36 -21.37 -26.27
C ALA A 30 -1.98 -20.83 -27.57
N GLU A 31 -1.68 -21.43 -28.71
CA GLU A 31 -2.18 -21.05 -30.04
C GLU A 31 -2.05 -19.53 -30.35
N GLY A 32 -0.98 -18.92 -29.86
CA GLY A 32 -0.72 -17.46 -30.04
C GLY A 32 -1.52 -16.53 -29.12
N VAL A 33 -2.44 -17.08 -28.30
CA VAL A 33 -3.23 -16.31 -27.31
C VAL A 33 -2.52 -16.29 -25.98
N ALA A 34 -2.49 -15.11 -25.31
CA ALA A 34 -1.95 -14.97 -23.97
C ALA A 34 -3.00 -15.36 -22.90
N PHE A 35 -2.54 -16.02 -21.86
CA PHE A 35 -3.33 -16.38 -20.69
C PHE A 35 -2.75 -15.71 -19.45
N PHE A 36 -3.60 -15.07 -18.67
CA PHE A 36 -3.25 -14.52 -17.36
C PHE A 36 -3.84 -15.43 -16.29
N VAL A 37 -2.95 -16.00 -15.47
CA VAL A 37 -3.32 -16.98 -14.46
C VAL A 37 -2.77 -16.51 -13.10
N PRO A 38 -3.61 -15.92 -12.23
CA PRO A 38 -3.16 -15.49 -10.91
C PRO A 38 -2.51 -16.62 -10.11
N PHE A 39 -1.54 -16.25 -9.26
CA PHE A 39 -0.85 -17.16 -8.33
C PHE A 39 -0.02 -18.27 -9.00
N THR A 40 0.33 -18.13 -10.29
CA THR A 40 1.28 -19.00 -10.97
C THR A 40 2.62 -18.31 -11.20
N LEU A 41 3.69 -19.11 -11.33
CA LEU A 41 5.06 -18.65 -11.44
C LEU A 41 5.73 -19.14 -12.72
N PRO A 42 6.71 -18.42 -13.27
CA PRO A 42 7.51 -18.89 -14.39
C PRO A 42 8.17 -20.25 -14.09
N GLY A 43 8.17 -21.12 -15.11
CA GLY A 43 8.67 -22.48 -15.02
C GLY A 43 7.67 -23.50 -14.47
N GLU A 44 6.44 -23.07 -14.13
CA GLU A 44 5.36 -23.98 -13.77
C GLU A 44 4.60 -24.49 -15.00
N THR A 45 4.09 -25.70 -14.90
CA THR A 45 3.07 -26.24 -15.80
C THR A 45 1.78 -26.40 -14.99
N VAL A 46 0.69 -25.80 -15.46
CA VAL A 46 -0.58 -25.77 -14.72
C VAL A 46 -1.73 -26.25 -15.59
N LEU A 47 -2.65 -27.00 -15.02
CA LEU A 47 -3.99 -27.15 -15.58
C LEU A 47 -4.80 -25.93 -15.18
N ALA A 48 -5.24 -25.17 -16.18
CA ALA A 48 -5.94 -23.90 -16.01
C ALA A 48 -7.36 -23.97 -16.56
N HIS A 49 -8.32 -23.40 -15.83
CA HIS A 49 -9.73 -23.28 -16.22
C HIS A 49 -10.01 -21.83 -16.67
N ILE A 50 -10.48 -21.68 -17.90
CA ILE A 50 -10.76 -20.35 -18.50
C ILE A 50 -12.02 -19.75 -17.87
N ILE A 51 -11.87 -18.61 -17.20
CA ILE A 51 -12.99 -17.89 -16.59
C ILE A 51 -13.48 -16.73 -17.45
N LYS A 52 -12.61 -16.17 -18.32
CA LYS A 52 -12.96 -15.08 -19.24
C LYS A 52 -12.18 -15.20 -20.53
N VAL A 53 -12.86 -14.97 -21.65
CA VAL A 53 -12.26 -14.91 -22.99
C VAL A 53 -12.42 -13.49 -23.51
N GLU A 54 -11.29 -12.84 -23.82
CA GLU A 54 -11.20 -11.55 -24.46
C GLU A 54 -10.68 -11.73 -25.89
N LYS A 55 -10.77 -10.70 -26.70
CA LYS A 55 -10.38 -10.78 -28.12
C LYS A 55 -8.93 -11.21 -28.34
N LYS A 56 -7.99 -10.80 -27.45
CA LYS A 56 -6.54 -11.02 -27.59
C LYS A 56 -5.93 -11.86 -26.48
N TYR A 57 -6.67 -12.16 -25.43
CA TYR A 57 -6.17 -12.89 -24.27
C TYR A 57 -7.31 -13.63 -23.55
N CYS A 58 -6.92 -14.53 -22.66
CA CYS A 58 -7.83 -15.20 -21.74
C CYS A 58 -7.39 -14.95 -20.28
N ILE A 59 -8.37 -14.97 -19.37
CA ILE A 59 -8.12 -15.03 -17.93
C ILE A 59 -8.52 -16.42 -17.47
N ALA A 60 -7.64 -17.09 -16.74
CA ALA A 60 -7.88 -18.41 -16.22
C ALA A 60 -7.54 -18.49 -14.73
N LYS A 61 -8.04 -19.50 -14.06
CA LYS A 61 -7.70 -19.86 -12.68
C LYS A 61 -7.00 -21.20 -12.66
N ILE A 62 -6.16 -21.44 -11.66
CA ILE A 62 -5.50 -22.72 -11.43
C ILE A 62 -6.55 -23.78 -11.06
N VAL A 63 -6.47 -24.94 -11.70
CA VAL A 63 -7.11 -26.17 -11.27
C VAL A 63 -6.08 -27.02 -10.52
N GLU A 64 -4.89 -27.19 -11.12
CA GLU A 64 -3.80 -27.99 -10.55
C GLU A 64 -2.45 -27.45 -11.04
N ILE A 65 -1.44 -27.48 -10.18
CA ILE A 65 -0.04 -27.25 -10.56
C ILE A 65 0.59 -28.61 -10.82
N GLN A 66 0.77 -28.95 -12.10
CA GLN A 66 1.32 -30.25 -12.54
C GLN A 66 2.84 -30.30 -12.39
N LYS A 67 3.51 -29.15 -12.56
CA LYS A 67 4.94 -28.97 -12.35
C LYS A 67 5.17 -27.67 -11.59
N THR A 68 5.78 -27.78 -10.43
CA THR A 68 6.06 -26.65 -9.53
C THR A 68 7.38 -25.96 -9.89
N SER A 69 7.44 -24.64 -9.83
CA SER A 69 8.69 -23.88 -9.93
C SER A 69 9.59 -24.15 -8.72
N VAL A 70 10.89 -24.25 -8.95
CA VAL A 70 11.89 -24.38 -7.86
C VAL A 70 11.95 -23.14 -6.96
N HIS A 71 11.40 -22.03 -7.43
CA HIS A 71 11.34 -20.74 -6.72
C HIS A 71 10.05 -20.54 -5.94
N ARG A 72 9.12 -21.50 -5.99
CA ARG A 72 7.88 -21.43 -5.21
C ARG A 72 8.14 -21.74 -3.75
N VAL A 73 7.65 -20.86 -2.89
CA VAL A 73 7.66 -21.03 -1.44
C VAL A 73 6.24 -21.09 -0.87
N LYS A 74 6.10 -21.70 0.29
CA LYS A 74 4.82 -21.67 1.01
C LYS A 74 4.59 -20.26 1.57
N PRO A 75 3.48 -19.58 1.22
CA PRO A 75 3.14 -18.29 1.80
C PRO A 75 2.99 -18.37 3.32
N VAL A 76 3.56 -17.38 4.03
CA VAL A 76 3.43 -17.30 5.50
C VAL A 76 2.07 -16.75 5.94
N CYS A 77 1.32 -16.12 5.04
CA CYS A 77 -0.02 -15.57 5.29
C CYS A 77 -1.09 -16.59 4.93
N GLU A 78 -1.93 -16.96 5.89
CA GLU A 78 -3.07 -17.89 5.68
C GLU A 78 -4.18 -17.29 4.80
N ALA A 79 -4.23 -15.95 4.71
CA ALA A 79 -5.17 -15.23 3.86
C ALA A 79 -4.64 -14.99 2.43
N PHE A 80 -3.41 -15.42 2.11
CA PHE A 80 -2.87 -15.32 0.76
C PHE A 80 -3.80 -16.02 -0.25
N GLU A 81 -3.88 -15.53 -1.47
CA GLU A 81 -4.84 -15.92 -2.52
C GLU A 81 -6.30 -15.50 -2.27
N LYS A 82 -6.68 -15.19 -1.03
CA LYS A 82 -8.04 -14.70 -0.70
C LYS A 82 -8.05 -13.19 -0.52
N CYS A 83 -7.03 -12.65 0.14
CA CYS A 83 -6.83 -11.24 0.39
C CYS A 83 -6.18 -10.58 -0.84
N GLY A 84 -6.68 -9.42 -1.27
CA GLY A 84 -6.12 -8.66 -2.41
C GLY A 84 -4.85 -7.86 -2.09
N GLY A 85 -4.25 -8.03 -0.90
CA GLY A 85 -3.13 -7.19 -0.46
C GLY A 85 -1.74 -7.61 -0.97
N CYS A 86 -1.54 -8.88 -1.35
CA CYS A 86 -0.24 -9.42 -1.76
C CYS A 86 -0.36 -10.27 -3.01
N ALA A 87 0.56 -10.05 -3.98
CA ALA A 87 0.54 -10.74 -5.26
C ALA A 87 1.62 -11.83 -5.40
N LEU A 88 2.77 -11.70 -4.73
CA LEU A 88 3.97 -12.53 -4.98
C LEU A 88 4.49 -13.29 -3.74
N MET A 89 3.69 -13.41 -2.68
CA MET A 89 4.16 -14.04 -1.42
C MET A 89 4.51 -15.54 -1.58
N HIS A 90 4.06 -16.18 -2.65
CA HIS A 90 4.36 -17.56 -3.01
C HIS A 90 5.65 -17.72 -3.81
N LEU A 91 6.37 -16.62 -4.11
CA LEU A 91 7.65 -16.59 -4.79
C LEU A 91 8.75 -16.26 -3.78
N ASP A 92 9.90 -16.94 -3.85
CA ASP A 92 11.09 -16.61 -3.06
C ASP A 92 11.46 -15.13 -3.20
N TYR A 93 11.89 -14.49 -2.10
CA TYR A 93 12.09 -13.05 -2.08
C TYR A 93 13.21 -12.57 -3.02
N ALA A 94 14.28 -13.36 -3.18
CA ALA A 94 15.33 -13.03 -4.14
C ALA A 94 14.77 -13.01 -5.58
N ASP A 95 13.90 -13.95 -5.90
CA ASP A 95 13.26 -14.01 -7.22
C ASP A 95 12.15 -12.97 -7.38
N GLN A 96 11.46 -12.54 -6.30
CA GLN A 96 10.58 -11.36 -6.36
C GLN A 96 11.35 -10.11 -6.83
N ARG A 97 12.60 -9.91 -6.39
CA ARG A 97 13.45 -8.80 -6.84
C ARG A 97 13.79 -8.91 -8.33
N LYS A 98 14.16 -10.10 -8.80
CA LYS A 98 14.41 -10.35 -10.23
C LYS A 98 13.18 -10.07 -11.08
N VAL A 99 12.00 -10.52 -10.65
CA VAL A 99 10.73 -10.23 -11.34
C VAL A 99 10.49 -8.71 -11.42
N LYS A 100 10.73 -7.95 -10.35
CA LYS A 100 10.58 -6.49 -10.35
C LYS A 100 11.57 -5.81 -11.31
N THR A 101 12.83 -6.24 -11.33
CA THR A 101 13.82 -5.78 -12.31
C THR A 101 13.36 -6.07 -13.74
N GLN A 102 12.87 -7.30 -14.00
CA GLN A 102 12.40 -7.69 -15.33
C GLN A 102 11.17 -6.88 -15.78
N ILE A 103 10.24 -6.56 -14.87
CA ILE A 103 9.08 -5.71 -15.19
C ILE A 103 9.54 -4.33 -15.68
N VAL A 104 10.51 -3.70 -15.00
CA VAL A 104 11.06 -2.40 -15.42
C VAL A 104 11.72 -2.51 -16.78
N LYS A 105 12.55 -3.55 -16.98
CA LYS A 105 13.21 -3.82 -18.27
C LYS A 105 12.19 -4.00 -19.39
N ASP A 106 11.17 -4.82 -19.18
CA ASP A 106 10.10 -5.05 -20.16
C ASP A 106 9.34 -3.75 -20.51
N CYS A 107 9.10 -2.88 -19.53
CA CYS A 107 8.46 -1.59 -19.79
C CYS A 107 9.35 -0.68 -20.62
N LEU A 108 10.63 -0.59 -20.32
CA LEU A 108 11.59 0.22 -21.09
C LEU A 108 11.73 -0.29 -22.52
N GLU A 109 11.91 -1.60 -22.71
CA GLU A 109 12.09 -2.20 -24.02
C GLU A 109 10.82 -2.18 -24.86
N ARG A 110 9.67 -2.67 -24.30
CA ARG A 110 8.45 -2.92 -25.09
C ARG A 110 7.55 -1.70 -25.21
N LEU A 111 7.50 -0.83 -24.20
CA LEU A 111 6.67 0.38 -24.23
C LEU A 111 7.50 1.61 -24.57
N GLY A 112 8.70 1.74 -24.00
CA GLY A 112 9.60 2.86 -24.22
C GLY A 112 10.41 2.75 -25.50
N GLY A 113 10.60 1.54 -26.06
CA GLY A 113 11.44 1.31 -27.24
C GLY A 113 12.94 1.40 -26.97
N PHE A 114 13.36 1.38 -25.71
CA PHE A 114 14.76 1.47 -25.31
C PHE A 114 15.36 0.06 -25.21
N THR A 115 16.24 -0.32 -26.12
CA THR A 115 16.83 -1.67 -26.18
C THR A 115 18.20 -1.77 -25.51
N ASP A 116 18.89 -0.63 -25.32
CA ASP A 116 20.28 -0.58 -24.86
C ASP A 116 20.43 -0.03 -23.43
N ILE A 117 19.34 0.00 -22.66
CA ILE A 117 19.38 0.48 -21.27
C ILE A 117 19.66 -0.69 -20.33
N GLU A 118 20.73 -0.56 -19.55
CA GLU A 118 21.02 -1.45 -18.45
C GLU A 118 20.10 -1.13 -17.25
N VAL A 119 19.28 -2.10 -16.85
CA VAL A 119 18.45 -2.00 -15.64
C VAL A 119 19.18 -2.69 -14.51
N GLN A 120 19.54 -1.91 -13.49
CA GLN A 120 20.20 -2.42 -12.29
C GLN A 120 19.28 -3.33 -11.47
N ASP A 121 19.84 -4.21 -10.68
CA ASP A 121 19.08 -5.10 -9.81
C ASP A 121 18.24 -4.31 -8.80
N THR A 122 17.02 -4.79 -8.57
CA THR A 122 16.14 -4.20 -7.56
C THR A 122 16.75 -4.31 -6.16
N ILE A 123 16.93 -3.17 -5.50
CA ILE A 123 17.40 -3.10 -4.11
C ILE A 123 16.28 -3.61 -3.20
N GLY A 124 16.58 -4.64 -2.41
CA GLY A 124 15.62 -5.29 -1.52
C GLY A 124 15.92 -5.06 -0.04
N MET A 125 15.11 -5.69 0.81
CA MET A 125 15.30 -5.76 2.26
C MET A 125 16.02 -7.04 2.63
N ASP A 126 16.70 -7.04 3.77
CA ASP A 126 17.25 -8.27 4.37
C ASP A 126 16.11 -9.11 4.97
N ASP A 127 15.18 -8.48 5.68
CA ASP A 127 13.95 -9.09 6.17
C ASP A 127 12.72 -8.38 5.59
N PRO A 128 11.96 -9.00 4.67
CA PRO A 128 10.82 -8.38 3.99
C PRO A 128 9.50 -8.48 4.77
N TRP A 129 9.55 -8.70 6.08
CA TRP A 129 8.37 -8.83 6.92
C TRP A 129 8.21 -7.65 7.87
N ARG A 130 6.97 -7.44 8.36
CA ARG A 130 6.65 -6.43 9.38
C ARG A 130 7.07 -5.00 9.03
N TYR A 131 7.26 -4.69 7.77
CA TYR A 131 7.80 -3.42 7.31
C TYR A 131 6.77 -2.29 7.22
N ARG A 132 5.48 -2.61 7.13
CA ARG A 132 4.46 -1.57 7.00
C ARG A 132 4.18 -0.92 8.35
N ASN A 133 4.34 0.40 8.37
CA ASN A 133 4.10 1.23 9.55
C ASN A 133 2.68 1.83 9.60
N LYS A 134 1.83 1.55 8.58
CA LYS A 134 0.44 2.01 8.52
C LYS A 134 -0.47 0.95 7.91
N GLY A 135 -1.55 0.61 8.63
CA GLY A 135 -2.65 -0.22 8.15
C GLY A 135 -3.97 0.53 8.17
N SER A 136 -4.80 0.32 7.15
CA SER A 136 -6.17 0.84 7.08
C SER A 136 -7.09 -0.34 6.81
N PHE A 137 -7.91 -0.68 7.81
CA PHE A 137 -8.70 -1.90 7.80
C PHE A 137 -10.18 -1.57 7.75
N PRO A 138 -10.91 -1.97 6.71
CA PRO A 138 -12.36 -2.07 6.79
C PRO A 138 -12.75 -3.04 7.93
N ILE A 139 -13.85 -2.72 8.60
CA ILE A 139 -14.43 -3.57 9.65
C ILE A 139 -15.74 -4.12 9.11
N GLY A 140 -15.88 -5.44 9.21
CA GLY A 140 -17.06 -6.17 8.78
C GLY A 140 -17.67 -6.97 9.93
N PHE A 141 -18.73 -7.70 9.62
CA PHE A 141 -19.43 -8.56 10.55
C PHE A 141 -19.42 -9.98 10.01
N GLN A 142 -18.88 -10.93 10.77
CA GLN A 142 -18.82 -12.32 10.40
C GLN A 142 -19.11 -13.21 11.62
N ASP A 143 -19.93 -14.23 11.46
CA ASP A 143 -20.28 -15.21 12.50
C ASP A 143 -20.75 -14.57 13.82
N GLY A 144 -21.46 -13.44 13.71
CA GLY A 144 -22.01 -12.73 14.89
C GLY A 144 -21.05 -11.76 15.54
N VAL A 145 -19.84 -11.54 15.04
CA VAL A 145 -18.82 -10.67 15.60
C VAL A 145 -18.23 -9.69 14.60
N ALA A 146 -17.80 -8.52 15.10
CA ALA A 146 -17.02 -7.57 14.34
C ALA A 146 -15.61 -8.12 14.10
N VAL A 147 -15.15 -8.06 12.84
CA VAL A 147 -13.82 -8.47 12.40
C VAL A 147 -13.19 -7.38 11.55
N PHE A 148 -11.87 -7.28 11.58
CA PHE A 148 -11.13 -6.44 10.63
C PHE A 148 -10.47 -7.31 9.56
N GLY A 149 -10.16 -6.70 8.41
CA GLY A 149 -9.48 -7.42 7.34
C GLY A 149 -9.18 -6.54 6.15
N PHE A 150 -8.94 -7.18 5.01
CA PHE A 150 -8.87 -6.52 3.71
C PHE A 150 -9.91 -7.11 2.76
N TYR A 151 -10.23 -6.37 1.71
CA TYR A 151 -11.13 -6.89 0.68
C TYR A 151 -10.41 -7.90 -0.23
N ALA A 152 -11.14 -8.91 -0.66
CA ALA A 152 -10.71 -9.77 -1.75
C ALA A 152 -10.56 -8.93 -3.04
N GLU A 153 -9.62 -9.31 -3.89
CA GLU A 153 -9.34 -8.59 -5.13
C GLU A 153 -10.61 -8.34 -5.95
N ARG A 154 -10.78 -7.11 -6.40
CA ARG A 154 -11.92 -6.63 -7.22
C ARG A 154 -13.29 -6.91 -6.61
N SER A 155 -13.38 -6.94 -5.30
CA SER A 155 -14.65 -7.15 -4.59
C SER A 155 -14.72 -6.39 -3.27
N HIS A 156 -15.93 -6.27 -2.70
CA HIS A 156 -16.17 -5.77 -1.34
C HIS A 156 -16.32 -6.90 -0.32
N ARG A 157 -15.94 -8.14 -0.68
CA ARG A 157 -15.97 -9.26 0.25
C ARG A 157 -14.78 -9.15 1.21
N LEU A 158 -15.06 -8.88 2.48
CA LEU A 158 -14.05 -8.80 3.51
C LEU A 158 -13.44 -10.19 3.75
N ILE A 159 -12.11 -10.24 3.75
CA ILE A 159 -11.32 -11.39 4.20
C ILE A 159 -10.84 -11.05 5.62
N PRO A 160 -11.37 -11.71 6.65
CA PRO A 160 -10.99 -11.41 8.02
C PRO A 160 -9.53 -11.80 8.26
N LEU A 161 -8.87 -11.01 9.10
CA LEU A 161 -7.49 -11.24 9.49
C LEU A 161 -7.40 -11.33 11.02
N PHE A 162 -6.55 -12.21 11.50
CA PHE A 162 -6.06 -12.19 12.86
C PHE A 162 -4.74 -11.41 12.93
N ASP A 163 -3.89 -11.61 11.93
CA ASP A 163 -2.59 -10.98 11.79
C ASP A 163 -2.26 -10.76 10.31
N CYS A 164 -1.34 -9.83 10.02
CA CYS A 164 -0.82 -9.59 8.69
C CYS A 164 0.72 -9.58 8.74
N PRO A 165 1.41 -10.54 8.09
CA PRO A 165 2.86 -10.67 8.19
C PRO A 165 3.66 -9.48 7.66
N ILE A 166 3.09 -8.63 6.81
CA ILE A 166 3.76 -7.44 6.28
C ILE A 166 3.51 -6.18 7.11
N GLU A 167 2.45 -6.15 7.94
CA GLU A 167 2.17 -5.04 8.85
C GLU A 167 3.01 -5.17 10.13
N ASP A 168 3.43 -4.07 10.74
CA ASP A 168 3.96 -4.08 12.10
C ASP A 168 2.97 -4.79 13.05
N ALA A 169 3.44 -5.70 13.87
CA ALA A 169 2.57 -6.53 14.71
C ALA A 169 1.67 -5.71 15.66
N ARG A 170 2.13 -4.51 16.05
CA ARG A 170 1.36 -3.56 16.88
C ARG A 170 0.13 -3.03 16.14
N ILE A 171 0.20 -2.91 14.80
CA ILE A 171 -0.93 -2.45 13.98
C ILE A 171 -2.08 -3.45 14.07
N THR A 172 -1.82 -4.73 13.82
CA THR A 172 -2.87 -5.76 13.87
C THR A 172 -3.36 -6.00 15.30
N ALA A 173 -2.49 -5.84 16.31
CA ALA A 173 -2.89 -5.89 17.71
C ALA A 173 -3.89 -4.77 18.07
N LEU A 174 -3.62 -3.53 17.65
CA LEU A 174 -4.52 -2.40 17.86
C LEU A 174 -5.84 -2.55 17.08
N ALA A 175 -5.80 -3.09 15.86
CA ALA A 175 -7.01 -3.40 15.09
C ALA A 175 -7.90 -4.43 15.81
N ARG A 176 -7.30 -5.47 16.42
CA ARG A 176 -8.03 -6.41 17.29
C ARG A 176 -8.67 -5.70 18.48
N THR A 177 -7.95 -4.80 19.14
CA THR A 177 -8.51 -4.02 20.26
C THR A 177 -9.72 -3.19 19.84
N VAL A 178 -9.69 -2.59 18.63
CA VAL A 178 -10.84 -1.84 18.07
C VAL A 178 -12.03 -2.78 17.82
N THR A 179 -11.80 -3.95 17.22
CA THR A 179 -12.91 -4.90 16.98
C THR A 179 -13.43 -5.53 18.28
N GLU A 180 -12.56 -5.77 19.26
CA GLU A 180 -12.96 -6.23 20.60
C GLU A 180 -13.81 -5.17 21.34
N TRP A 181 -13.43 -3.89 21.26
CA TRP A 181 -14.25 -2.79 21.77
C TRP A 181 -15.63 -2.78 21.10
N ALA A 182 -15.69 -2.92 19.79
CA ALA A 182 -16.95 -2.94 19.05
C ALA A 182 -17.85 -4.12 19.49
N ASN A 183 -17.28 -5.30 19.65
CA ASN A 183 -18.00 -6.51 20.10
C ASN A 183 -18.53 -6.36 21.53
N ARG A 184 -17.69 -5.93 22.47
CA ARG A 184 -18.09 -5.77 23.89
C ARG A 184 -19.16 -4.71 24.11
N ASN A 185 -19.23 -3.70 23.24
CA ASN A 185 -20.18 -2.60 23.37
C ASN A 185 -21.33 -2.68 22.34
N HIS A 186 -21.47 -3.80 21.62
CA HIS A 186 -22.53 -4.01 20.62
C HIS A 186 -22.60 -2.90 19.58
N VAL A 187 -21.43 -2.39 19.15
CA VAL A 187 -21.34 -1.34 18.14
C VAL A 187 -21.79 -1.90 16.78
N ARG A 188 -22.74 -1.24 16.15
CA ARG A 188 -23.26 -1.66 14.85
C ARG A 188 -22.22 -1.39 13.77
N ILE A 189 -21.81 -2.44 13.07
CA ILE A 189 -20.91 -2.32 11.91
C ILE A 189 -21.68 -1.75 10.73
N TYR A 190 -21.03 -0.84 9.99
CA TYR A 190 -21.60 -0.23 8.81
C TYR A 190 -21.72 -1.23 7.68
N ASP A 191 -22.90 -1.35 7.13
CA ASP A 191 -23.20 -2.17 5.96
C ASP A 191 -23.34 -1.25 4.74
N GLU A 192 -22.48 -1.43 3.75
CA GLU A 192 -22.42 -0.60 2.53
C GLU A 192 -23.67 -0.76 1.66
N GLN A 193 -24.34 -1.91 1.69
CA GLN A 193 -25.53 -2.16 0.85
C GLN A 193 -26.77 -1.46 1.42
N THR A 194 -26.94 -1.51 2.75
CA THR A 194 -28.11 -0.92 3.41
C THR A 194 -27.87 0.49 3.90
N GLY A 195 -26.61 0.93 3.97
CA GLY A 195 -26.21 2.20 4.54
C GLY A 195 -26.46 2.32 6.04
N LYS A 196 -26.74 1.21 6.74
CA LYS A 196 -27.02 1.14 8.19
C LYS A 196 -25.78 0.78 8.97
N GLY A 197 -25.77 1.14 10.27
CA GLY A 197 -24.63 0.91 11.16
C GLY A 197 -23.72 2.13 11.27
N SER A 198 -22.69 2.03 12.08
CA SER A 198 -21.81 3.15 12.44
C SER A 198 -20.35 2.86 12.12
N LEU A 199 -19.75 1.83 12.70
CA LEU A 199 -18.31 1.56 12.56
C LEU A 199 -17.97 1.04 11.17
N ARG A 200 -17.10 1.76 10.47
CA ARG A 200 -16.71 1.47 9.08
C ARG A 200 -15.32 0.85 8.97
N ALA A 201 -14.35 1.48 9.64
CA ALA A 201 -12.95 1.12 9.48
C ALA A 201 -12.11 1.60 10.67
N CYS A 202 -10.87 1.16 10.75
CA CYS A 202 -9.84 1.81 11.54
C CYS A 202 -8.57 2.01 10.71
N MET A 203 -7.86 3.12 10.96
CA MET A 203 -6.53 3.36 10.44
C MET A 203 -5.57 3.43 11.63
N ILE A 204 -4.44 2.74 11.52
CA ILE A 204 -3.45 2.65 12.58
C ILE A 204 -2.09 2.98 11.97
N ARG A 205 -1.32 3.77 12.69
CA ARG A 205 0.05 4.13 12.32
C ARG A 205 0.97 3.96 13.51
N ILE A 206 2.13 3.38 13.27
CA ILE A 206 3.22 3.25 14.22
C ILE A 206 4.39 4.05 13.68
N SER A 207 4.89 5.03 14.43
CA SER A 207 6.06 5.81 14.01
C SER A 207 7.36 5.07 14.27
N SER A 208 8.44 5.55 13.68
CA SER A 208 9.82 5.07 13.94
C SER A 208 10.25 5.27 15.39
N THR A 209 9.70 6.28 16.07
CA THR A 209 9.90 6.52 17.51
C THR A 209 9.05 5.61 18.40
N GLY A 210 8.19 4.77 17.80
CA GLY A 210 7.31 3.85 18.52
C GLY A 210 5.97 4.44 18.95
N GLU A 211 5.68 5.71 18.64
CA GLU A 211 4.38 6.32 18.94
C GLU A 211 3.27 5.70 18.09
N ARG A 212 2.10 5.56 18.68
CA ARG A 212 0.93 4.85 18.12
C ARG A 212 -0.22 5.82 17.87
N MET A 213 -0.67 5.89 16.63
CA MET A 213 -1.87 6.64 16.26
C MET A 213 -2.97 5.70 15.81
N VAL A 214 -4.16 5.87 16.35
CA VAL A 214 -5.38 5.14 15.93
C VAL A 214 -6.44 6.14 15.49
N VAL A 215 -7.03 5.88 14.35
CA VAL A 215 -8.19 6.61 13.83
C VAL A 215 -9.34 5.64 13.68
N VAL A 216 -10.42 5.85 14.42
CA VAL A 216 -11.65 5.06 14.29
C VAL A 216 -12.62 5.80 13.39
N VAL A 217 -13.04 5.13 12.31
CA VAL A 217 -13.87 5.73 11.25
C VAL A 217 -15.32 5.27 11.43
N THR A 218 -16.24 6.24 11.55
CA THR A 218 -17.67 5.93 11.66
C THR A 218 -18.53 6.75 10.70
N LYS A 219 -19.70 6.23 10.39
CA LYS A 219 -20.83 7.03 9.90
C LYS A 219 -21.55 7.62 11.12
N GLY A 220 -21.74 8.93 11.14
CA GLY A 220 -22.33 9.62 12.28
C GLY A 220 -21.39 9.69 13.51
N GLU A 221 -22.00 9.77 14.68
CA GLU A 221 -21.30 9.90 15.94
C GLU A 221 -20.62 8.59 16.37
N LEU A 222 -19.55 8.72 17.17
CA LEU A 222 -18.82 7.58 17.72
C LEU A 222 -19.59 6.96 18.90
N PRO A 223 -20.07 5.72 18.75
CA PRO A 223 -20.76 5.05 19.86
C PRO A 223 -19.76 4.62 20.95
N ALA A 224 -20.24 4.43 22.18
CA ALA A 224 -19.47 3.90 23.30
C ALA A 224 -18.05 4.51 23.45
N LYS A 225 -17.92 5.82 23.22
CA LYS A 225 -16.66 6.58 23.20
C LYS A 225 -15.83 6.34 24.47
N ASP A 226 -16.42 6.40 25.65
CA ASP A 226 -15.70 6.28 26.92
C ASP A 226 -15.10 4.87 27.12
N ALA A 227 -15.77 3.85 26.61
CA ALA A 227 -15.23 2.49 26.60
C ALA A 227 -14.01 2.37 25.67
N LEU A 228 -14.06 3.00 24.49
CA LEU A 228 -12.91 3.05 23.55
C LEU A 228 -11.71 3.75 24.19
N LEU A 229 -11.92 4.90 24.84
CA LEU A 229 -10.86 5.67 25.53
C LEU A 229 -10.16 4.87 26.63
N ARG A 230 -10.89 3.98 27.32
CA ARG A 230 -10.31 3.09 28.35
C ARG A 230 -9.56 1.91 27.75
N MET A 231 -9.99 1.39 26.60
CA MET A 231 -9.40 0.19 25.98
C MET A 231 -8.15 0.49 25.17
N LEU A 232 -8.05 1.68 24.56
CA LEU A 232 -6.92 2.06 23.75
C LEU A 232 -5.91 2.91 24.53
N ASP A 233 -4.76 2.30 24.79
CA ASP A 233 -3.57 3.00 25.29
C ASP A 233 -2.67 3.34 24.11
N VAL A 234 -2.83 4.58 23.58
CA VAL A 234 -2.14 5.07 22.38
C VAL A 234 -1.79 6.55 22.56
N ASP A 235 -0.78 7.01 21.81
CA ASP A 235 -0.25 8.37 21.89
C ASP A 235 -1.18 9.38 21.20
N SER A 236 -1.94 8.94 20.21
CA SER A 236 -2.88 9.74 19.43
C SER A 236 -4.12 8.91 19.08
N LEU A 237 -5.29 9.35 19.50
CA LEU A 237 -6.56 8.70 19.17
C LEU A 237 -7.51 9.69 18.53
N TYR A 238 -7.96 9.37 17.33
CA TYR A 238 -8.91 10.18 16.59
C TYR A 238 -10.22 9.45 16.31
N HIS A 239 -11.31 10.21 16.31
CA HIS A 239 -12.53 9.86 15.62
C HIS A 239 -12.55 10.56 14.26
N ASN A 240 -12.75 9.79 13.19
CA ASN A 240 -13.01 10.31 11.85
C ASN A 240 -14.43 10.00 11.44
N ARG A 241 -15.18 11.04 11.10
CA ARG A 241 -16.56 10.90 10.61
C ARG A 241 -16.58 10.87 9.09
N ASN A 242 -17.04 9.76 8.54
CA ASN A 242 -17.23 9.57 7.11
C ASN A 242 -18.68 9.17 6.80
N ASP A 243 -19.51 10.15 6.50
CA ASP A 243 -20.92 9.96 6.16
C ASP A 243 -21.15 9.64 4.66
N LYS A 244 -20.10 9.76 3.84
CA LYS A 244 -20.16 9.58 2.38
C LYS A 244 -20.30 8.11 2.02
N ASN A 245 -21.09 7.81 1.00
CA ASN A 245 -21.14 6.46 0.41
C ASN A 245 -20.07 6.36 -0.70
N THR A 246 -18.83 6.17 -0.30
CA THR A 246 -17.66 6.09 -1.19
C THR A 246 -16.70 5.02 -0.71
N ASN A 247 -15.79 4.58 -1.58
CA ASN A 247 -14.70 3.66 -1.26
C ASN A 247 -13.56 4.33 -0.46
N VAL A 248 -13.62 5.65 -0.26
CA VAL A 248 -12.63 6.39 0.54
C VAL A 248 -12.85 6.08 2.02
N ILE A 249 -11.84 5.58 2.68
CA ILE A 249 -11.92 5.16 4.09
C ILE A 249 -12.09 6.36 5.01
N LEU A 250 -11.25 7.38 4.86
CA LEU A 250 -11.25 8.57 5.73
C LEU A 250 -12.20 9.63 5.20
N GLY A 251 -13.03 10.18 6.08
CA GLY A 251 -13.84 11.36 5.80
C GLY A 251 -13.10 12.66 6.11
N ASP A 252 -13.76 13.79 5.92
CA ASP A 252 -13.15 15.12 6.05
C ASP A 252 -13.08 15.64 7.50
N ARG A 253 -13.82 15.01 8.44
CA ARG A 253 -13.93 15.48 9.82
C ARG A 253 -13.12 14.60 10.76
N PHE A 254 -12.08 15.19 11.36
CA PHE A 254 -11.23 14.57 12.36
C PHE A 254 -11.43 15.24 13.71
N THR A 255 -11.64 14.46 14.74
CA THR A 255 -11.77 14.92 16.14
C THR A 255 -10.74 14.19 16.98
N LEU A 256 -9.79 14.90 17.57
CA LEU A 256 -8.87 14.34 18.54
C LEU A 256 -9.65 13.94 19.80
N LEU A 257 -9.57 12.69 20.19
CA LEU A 257 -10.25 12.14 21.37
C LEU A 257 -9.33 12.07 22.60
N LYS A 258 -8.04 11.75 22.36
CA LYS A 258 -7.04 11.56 23.41
C LYS A 258 -5.64 11.75 22.86
N GLY A 259 -4.73 12.29 23.65
CA GLY A 259 -3.30 12.35 23.37
C GLY A 259 -2.89 13.49 22.44
N LYS A 260 -1.87 13.24 21.62
CA LYS A 260 -1.23 14.23 20.75
C LYS A 260 -1.99 14.41 19.44
N PRO A 261 -2.04 15.63 18.88
CA PRO A 261 -2.62 15.85 17.53
C PRO A 261 -1.77 15.25 16.40
N GLN A 262 -0.48 15.07 16.65
CA GLN A 262 0.48 14.51 15.69
C GLN A 262 1.41 13.54 16.42
N ILE A 263 1.90 12.53 15.71
CA ILE A 263 2.97 11.65 16.17
C ILE A 263 4.28 12.03 15.48
N THR A 264 5.39 11.66 16.09
CA THR A 264 6.74 12.00 15.63
C THR A 264 7.32 10.86 14.79
N GLU A 265 7.72 11.16 13.56
CA GLU A 265 8.46 10.24 12.69
C GLU A 265 9.88 10.74 12.49
N GLU A 266 10.86 9.88 12.60
CA GLU A 266 12.26 10.20 12.31
C GLU A 266 12.72 9.45 11.06
N GLN A 267 13.22 10.16 10.06
CA GLN A 267 13.69 9.59 8.81
C GLN A 267 14.87 10.38 8.24
N ASN A 268 15.96 9.71 7.88
CA ASN A 268 17.19 10.33 7.33
C ASN A 268 17.72 11.49 8.20
N GLY A 269 17.60 11.36 9.52
CA GLY A 269 18.02 12.40 10.48
C GLY A 269 17.17 13.67 10.43
N ILE A 270 15.91 13.56 10.01
CA ILE A 270 14.90 14.61 9.99
C ILE A 270 13.71 14.13 10.80
N THR A 271 13.19 15.01 11.65
CA THR A 271 12.01 14.77 12.48
C THR A 271 10.79 15.39 11.82
N PHE A 272 9.75 14.59 11.64
CA PHE A 272 8.48 15.00 11.03
C PHE A 272 7.34 14.91 12.04
N ALA A 273 6.50 15.93 12.07
CA ALA A 273 5.21 15.89 12.73
C ALA A 273 4.17 15.29 11.76
N VAL A 274 3.54 14.19 12.15
CA VAL A 274 2.66 13.40 11.28
C VAL A 274 1.24 13.43 11.80
N SER A 275 0.35 14.06 11.06
CA SER A 275 -1.09 14.07 11.31
C SER A 275 -1.79 12.81 10.77
N PRO A 276 -3.06 12.55 11.12
CA PRO A 276 -3.82 11.45 10.52
C PRO A 276 -3.91 11.50 8.99
N GLN A 277 -3.89 12.69 8.41
CA GLN A 277 -4.04 12.94 6.98
C GLN A 277 -2.71 12.93 6.23
N SER A 278 -1.57 13.10 6.93
CA SER A 278 -0.25 13.16 6.30
C SER A 278 0.06 11.86 5.55
N PHE A 279 0.50 12.01 4.30
CA PHE A 279 1.07 10.90 3.56
C PHE A 279 2.52 10.67 3.99
N LEU A 280 2.84 9.43 4.29
CA LEU A 280 4.20 8.93 4.48
C LEU A 280 4.33 7.58 3.80
N GLN A 281 5.51 7.29 3.30
CA GLN A 281 5.84 5.96 2.78
C GLN A 281 5.68 4.90 3.89
N VAL A 282 5.00 3.82 3.55
CA VAL A 282 4.62 2.79 4.55
C VAL A 282 5.74 1.81 4.89
N ASN A 283 6.85 1.85 4.17
CA ASN A 283 8.05 1.05 4.44
C ASN A 283 9.21 1.99 4.82
N PRO A 284 9.38 2.33 6.09
CA PRO A 284 10.40 3.30 6.51
C PRO A 284 11.83 2.82 6.22
N ILE A 285 12.09 1.50 6.25
CA ILE A 285 13.41 0.91 5.96
C ILE A 285 13.78 1.18 4.50
N GLN A 286 12.90 0.83 3.57
CA GLN A 286 13.15 1.03 2.13
C GLN A 286 13.03 2.51 1.72
N THR A 287 12.25 3.30 2.41
CA THR A 287 12.19 4.75 2.15
C THR A 287 13.53 5.41 2.41
N LYS A 288 14.22 5.01 3.50
CA LYS A 288 15.58 5.49 3.76
C LYS A 288 16.52 5.15 2.61
N VAL A 289 16.54 3.89 2.18
CA VAL A 289 17.38 3.41 1.06
C VAL A 289 17.02 4.13 -0.26
N LEU A 290 15.72 4.33 -0.52
CA LEU A 290 15.22 5.05 -1.70
C LEU A 290 15.72 6.49 -1.72
N TYR A 291 15.60 7.23 -0.61
CA TYR A 291 16.00 8.62 -0.53
C TYR A 291 17.53 8.78 -0.60
N GLU A 292 18.29 7.93 0.11
CA GLU A 292 19.75 7.91 0.01
C GLU A 292 20.21 7.61 -1.43
N THR A 293 19.55 6.69 -2.11
CA THR A 293 19.84 6.36 -3.51
C THR A 293 19.50 7.51 -4.43
N ALA A 294 18.33 8.13 -4.27
CA ALA A 294 17.92 9.30 -5.07
C ALA A 294 18.89 10.47 -4.90
N ILE A 295 19.27 10.80 -3.65
CA ILE A 295 20.23 11.88 -3.36
C ILE A 295 21.62 11.57 -3.95
N ARG A 296 22.09 10.32 -3.81
CA ARG A 296 23.37 9.89 -4.40
C ARG A 296 23.38 10.00 -5.92
N LEU A 297 22.28 9.61 -6.60
CA LEU A 297 22.17 9.69 -8.06
C LEU A 297 22.00 11.14 -8.54
N LEU A 298 21.23 11.96 -7.81
CA LEU A 298 21.06 13.38 -8.09
C LEU A 298 22.37 14.12 -7.88
N ASN A 299 23.18 13.74 -6.87
CA ASN A 299 24.46 14.32 -6.51
C ASN A 299 24.44 15.87 -6.45
N PRO A 300 23.48 16.46 -5.69
CA PRO A 300 23.28 17.90 -5.71
C PRO A 300 24.49 18.64 -5.14
N LYS A 301 24.77 19.83 -5.67
CA LYS A 301 25.86 20.66 -5.20
C LYS A 301 25.33 21.81 -4.33
N PRO A 302 26.14 22.33 -3.39
CA PRO A 302 25.75 23.46 -2.53
C PRO A 302 25.42 24.76 -3.28
N THR A 303 25.67 24.81 -4.58
CA THR A 303 25.36 25.96 -5.44
C THR A 303 24.14 25.74 -6.34
N GLU A 304 23.56 24.52 -6.31
CA GLU A 304 22.44 24.13 -7.18
C GLU A 304 21.10 24.31 -6.49
N THR A 305 20.09 24.59 -7.29
CA THR A 305 18.68 24.55 -6.90
C THR A 305 18.08 23.24 -7.37
N VAL A 306 17.43 22.53 -6.47
CA VAL A 306 16.71 21.29 -6.76
C VAL A 306 15.23 21.53 -6.56
N ALA A 307 14.38 20.93 -7.41
CA ALA A 307 12.93 20.99 -7.29
C ALA A 307 12.34 19.59 -7.02
N ASP A 308 11.49 19.51 -6.01
CA ASP A 308 10.61 18.36 -5.73
C ASP A 308 9.17 18.75 -6.09
N VAL A 309 8.68 18.23 -7.22
CA VAL A 309 7.43 18.71 -7.84
C VAL A 309 6.16 18.11 -7.23
N TYR A 310 6.27 17.18 -6.28
CA TYR A 310 5.16 16.58 -5.52
C TYR A 310 5.61 16.31 -4.08
N CYS A 311 6.03 17.35 -3.38
CA CYS A 311 6.80 17.23 -2.15
C CYS A 311 6.03 16.69 -0.93
N GLY A 312 4.68 16.71 -0.97
CA GLY A 312 3.87 16.34 0.20
C GLY A 312 4.24 17.15 1.43
N ILE A 313 4.55 16.49 2.54
CA ILE A 313 5.00 17.13 3.78
C ILE A 313 6.52 17.37 3.81
N GLY A 314 7.21 17.30 2.66
CA GLY A 314 8.62 17.62 2.48
C GLY A 314 9.60 16.51 2.85
N THR A 315 9.18 15.23 2.81
CA THR A 315 10.03 14.13 3.33
C THR A 315 11.35 13.97 2.56
N ILE A 316 11.31 13.95 1.22
CA ILE A 316 12.53 13.90 0.41
C ILE A 316 13.14 15.28 0.21
N SER A 317 12.29 16.32 0.08
CA SER A 317 12.73 17.72 -0.08
C SER A 317 13.69 18.13 1.02
N LEU A 318 13.32 17.90 2.30
CA LEU A 318 14.17 18.27 3.43
C LEU A 318 15.46 17.43 3.50
N ALA A 319 15.42 16.18 3.03
CA ALA A 319 16.62 15.37 2.92
C ALA A 319 17.57 15.90 1.83
N ILE A 320 17.04 16.33 0.68
CA ILE A 320 17.80 16.95 -0.41
C ILE A 320 18.37 18.32 0.02
N ALA A 321 17.60 19.13 0.75
CA ALA A 321 18.02 20.45 1.21
C ALA A 321 19.32 20.44 2.04
N LYS A 322 19.64 19.34 2.72
CA LYS A 322 20.90 19.15 3.43
C LYS A 322 22.14 19.11 2.51
N HIS A 323 21.95 18.89 1.22
CA HIS A 323 23.02 18.68 0.23
C HIS A 323 23.00 19.71 -0.90
N ALA A 324 21.86 20.40 -1.13
CA ALA A 324 21.68 21.40 -2.18
C ALA A 324 21.88 22.83 -1.63
N GLY A 325 22.13 23.79 -2.50
CA GLY A 325 22.16 25.21 -2.16
C GLY A 325 20.76 25.76 -1.86
N LYS A 326 19.79 25.34 -2.64
CA LYS A 326 18.34 25.62 -2.46
C LYS A 326 17.49 24.42 -2.85
N GLU A 327 16.41 24.22 -2.12
CA GLU A 327 15.38 23.25 -2.48
C GLU A 327 14.05 23.96 -2.66
N ILE A 328 13.25 23.56 -3.67
CA ILE A 328 11.91 24.08 -3.94
C ILE A 328 10.94 22.90 -4.00
N GLY A 329 10.08 22.81 -2.99
CA GLY A 329 9.00 21.82 -2.93
C GLY A 329 7.69 22.40 -3.46
N VAL A 330 7.02 21.70 -4.38
CA VAL A 330 5.71 22.05 -4.91
C VAL A 330 4.70 20.97 -4.55
N GLU A 331 3.53 21.35 -4.03
CA GLU A 331 2.44 20.45 -3.67
C GLU A 331 1.11 21.19 -3.75
N CYS A 332 0.08 20.55 -4.28
CA CYS A 332 -1.24 21.16 -4.45
C CYS A 332 -2.11 21.15 -3.18
N VAL A 333 -1.77 20.34 -2.17
CA VAL A 333 -2.53 20.21 -0.90
C VAL A 333 -2.04 21.24 0.11
N PRO A 334 -2.86 22.28 0.47
CA PRO A 334 -2.41 23.36 1.35
C PRO A 334 -1.95 22.89 2.74
N GLU A 335 -2.62 21.88 3.31
CA GLU A 335 -2.27 21.28 4.60
C GLU A 335 -0.89 20.62 4.58
N ALA A 336 -0.58 19.92 3.48
CA ALA A 336 0.74 19.28 3.31
C ALA A 336 1.87 20.33 3.22
N ILE A 337 1.64 21.43 2.50
CA ILE A 337 2.59 22.56 2.45
C ILE A 337 2.79 23.23 3.81
N LYS A 338 1.71 23.36 4.59
CA LYS A 338 1.81 23.86 5.97
C LYS A 338 2.68 22.94 6.82
N ASP A 339 2.42 21.63 6.76
CA ASP A 339 3.21 20.62 7.47
C ASP A 339 4.69 20.65 6.99
N ALA A 340 4.95 20.79 5.69
CA ALA A 340 6.31 20.86 5.13
C ALA A 340 7.10 22.07 5.68
N LYS A 341 6.47 23.25 5.74
CA LYS A 341 7.08 24.47 6.30
C LYS A 341 7.39 24.32 7.79
N GLN A 342 6.45 23.74 8.56
CA GLN A 342 6.67 23.47 9.98
C GLN A 342 7.78 22.44 10.19
N ASN A 343 7.86 21.40 9.37
CA ASN A 343 8.93 20.41 9.41
C ASN A 343 10.30 21.03 9.08
N ALA A 344 10.38 21.94 8.10
CA ALA A 344 11.60 22.68 7.78
C ALA A 344 12.07 23.52 8.98
N GLU A 345 11.16 24.30 9.57
CA GLU A 345 11.44 25.14 10.74
C GLU A 345 11.90 24.30 11.95
N HIS A 346 11.17 23.21 12.24
CA HIS A 346 11.49 22.32 13.36
C HIS A 346 12.88 21.69 13.24
N ASN A 347 13.34 21.43 12.02
CA ASN A 347 14.66 20.84 11.74
C ASN A 347 15.75 21.89 11.46
N GLY A 348 15.45 23.19 11.54
CA GLY A 348 16.42 24.27 11.27
C GLY A 348 16.88 24.30 9.80
N ILE A 349 16.07 23.82 8.85
CA ILE A 349 16.38 23.81 7.42
C ILE A 349 15.82 25.08 6.79
N GLY A 350 16.69 26.06 6.53
CA GLY A 350 16.31 27.39 6.03
C GLY A 350 16.42 27.55 4.51
N ASN A 351 16.98 26.60 3.79
CA ASN A 351 17.17 26.64 2.34
C ASN A 351 16.12 25.85 1.55
N ALA A 352 15.05 25.39 2.20
CA ALA A 352 13.91 24.76 1.56
C ALA A 352 12.73 25.76 1.47
N GLU A 353 12.21 25.95 0.27
CA GLU A 353 11.04 26.80 -0.02
C GLU A 353 9.87 25.91 -0.46
N PHE A 354 8.69 26.10 0.12
CA PHE A 354 7.50 25.29 -0.20
C PHE A 354 6.38 26.15 -0.79
N ILE A 355 5.92 25.78 -2.00
CA ILE A 355 4.93 26.49 -2.79
C ILE A 355 3.67 25.62 -2.95
N CYS A 356 2.51 26.20 -2.61
CA CYS A 356 1.21 25.53 -2.82
C CYS A 356 0.72 25.84 -4.23
N GLY A 357 0.57 24.83 -5.07
CA GLY A 357 0.09 24.96 -6.44
C GLY A 357 0.23 23.67 -7.24
N LEU A 358 -0.30 23.67 -8.45
CA LEU A 358 -0.05 22.60 -9.41
C LEU A 358 1.36 22.78 -10.00
N ALA A 359 2.07 21.66 -10.21
CA ALA A 359 3.47 21.72 -10.67
C ALA A 359 3.58 22.42 -12.03
N GLU A 360 2.65 22.18 -12.93
CA GLU A 360 2.56 22.80 -14.27
C GLU A 360 2.26 24.30 -14.25
N ASP A 361 1.75 24.85 -13.14
CA ASP A 361 1.44 26.27 -13.01
C ASP A 361 2.56 27.04 -12.26
N VAL A 362 3.41 26.32 -11.52
CA VAL A 362 4.44 26.91 -10.64
C VAL A 362 5.82 26.85 -11.26
N LEU A 363 6.14 25.84 -12.05
CA LEU A 363 7.41 25.59 -12.71
C LEU A 363 7.34 25.92 -14.19
#